data_74238c0059a2c6a605ac818c560793d6
#
_entry.id   74238c0059a2c6a605ac818c560793d6
#
_cell.length_a   1.000
_cell.length_b   1.000
_cell.length_c   1.000
_cell.angle_alpha   90.00
_cell.angle_beta   90.00
_cell.angle_gamma   90.00
#
_symmetry.space_group_name_H-M   'P 1'
#
loop_
_entity.id
_entity.type
_entity.pdbx_description
1 polymer ?
#
loop_
_entity_poly.entity_id
_entity_poly.type
_entity_poly.pdbx_seq_one_letter_code
_entity_poly.pdbx_strand_id
1 'polypeptide(L)'
;SSKDWSTFSFKSVDNPFLNKGEIKNAKNSMSRANFKQEFEASFSVQGGSTLNPEHLVEGPEPAEGQYYIAVDPAGFSEADASSSKYGSHDETAIAICKVSTEGWYVADIMHGRWDVRETALKILRAAQIYRPGAVGIEKGSLKNALMPYLQDSMLRIGTFPNIVEVTHGGKKKIERIVWALQGRLEHGKIVVPPNKPFVEKFKDQMADFPNPLAHDDLLDALAYIDQLGTVIYNDNITDPMDDWTP
;
A
#
# COMPACT_ATOMS: atom_id res chain seq x y z
N SER A 1 40.42 -6.16 -12.14
CA SER A 1 39.51 -6.25 -13.29
C SER A 1 40.11 -7.21 -14.31
N SER A 2 39.45 -8.31 -14.58
CA SER A 2 39.81 -9.25 -15.64
C SER A 2 39.73 -8.53 -16.98
N LYS A 3 40.71 -8.73 -17.86
CA LYS A 3 40.77 -8.11 -19.18
C LYS A 3 39.68 -8.60 -20.16
N ASP A 4 38.89 -9.59 -19.74
CA ASP A 4 37.90 -10.26 -20.59
C ASP A 4 36.45 -9.76 -20.37
N TRP A 5 36.24 -8.74 -19.54
CA TRP A 5 34.91 -8.20 -19.23
C TRP A 5 34.86 -6.68 -19.42
N SER A 6 33.87 -6.22 -20.19
CA SER A 6 33.54 -4.80 -20.34
C SER A 6 32.17 -4.55 -19.74
N THR A 7 32.05 -3.51 -18.91
CA THR A 7 30.77 -3.11 -18.32
C THR A 7 30.24 -1.91 -19.08
N PHE A 8 28.98 -2.01 -19.49
CA PHE A 8 28.25 -0.90 -20.15
C PHE A 8 27.09 -0.48 -19.25
N SER A 9 26.85 0.82 -19.13
CA SER A 9 25.73 1.38 -18.37
C SER A 9 25.00 2.38 -19.26
N PHE A 10 23.68 2.19 -19.44
CA PHE A 10 22.84 3.06 -20.24
C PHE A 10 21.68 3.54 -19.36
N LYS A 11 21.44 4.84 -19.35
CA LYS A 11 20.29 5.42 -18.64
C LYS A 11 19.06 5.39 -19.53
N SER A 12 17.89 5.22 -18.94
CA SER A 12 16.62 5.24 -19.69
C SER A 12 16.39 6.57 -20.41
N VAL A 13 16.91 7.69 -19.89
CA VAL A 13 16.82 9.01 -20.52
C VAL A 13 17.58 9.08 -21.86
N ASP A 14 18.58 8.22 -22.07
CA ASP A 14 19.38 8.18 -23.29
C ASP A 14 18.68 7.36 -24.39
N ASN A 15 17.58 6.68 -24.09
CA ASN A 15 16.80 5.93 -25.06
C ASN A 15 15.82 6.86 -25.82
N PRO A 16 16.01 7.07 -27.13
CA PRO A 16 15.16 7.99 -27.90
C PRO A 16 13.72 7.50 -28.09
N PHE A 17 13.44 6.24 -27.82
CA PHE A 17 12.09 5.64 -27.94
C PHE A 17 11.26 5.74 -26.67
N LEU A 18 11.84 6.19 -25.53
CA LEU A 18 11.09 6.37 -24.28
C LEU A 18 10.54 7.79 -24.18
N ASN A 19 9.26 7.87 -23.80
CA ASN A 19 8.62 9.14 -23.56
C ASN A 19 9.22 9.85 -22.33
N LYS A 20 9.75 11.04 -22.52
CA LYS A 20 10.34 11.85 -21.43
C LYS A 20 9.34 12.19 -20.33
N GLY A 21 8.06 12.31 -20.68
CA GLY A 21 6.97 12.52 -19.73
C GLY A 21 6.79 11.33 -18.78
N GLU A 22 6.86 10.10 -19.30
CA GLU A 22 6.78 8.88 -18.50
C GLU A 22 7.96 8.76 -17.53
N ILE A 23 9.18 9.09 -18.00
CA ILE A 23 10.36 9.11 -17.12
C ILE A 23 10.20 10.15 -16.00
N LYS A 24 9.64 11.34 -16.31
CA LYS A 24 9.35 12.37 -15.31
C LYS A 24 8.27 11.93 -14.31
N ASN A 25 7.22 11.26 -14.79
CA ASN A 25 6.16 10.72 -13.94
C ASN A 25 6.71 9.61 -13.03
N ALA A 26 7.51 8.69 -13.59
CA ALA A 26 8.19 7.66 -12.79
C ALA A 26 9.07 8.29 -11.69
N LYS A 27 9.83 9.34 -12.03
CA LYS A 27 10.66 10.06 -11.06
C LYS A 27 9.87 10.67 -9.90
N ASN A 28 8.63 11.11 -10.16
CA ASN A 28 7.77 11.74 -9.16
C ASN A 28 6.93 10.74 -8.34
N SER A 29 6.82 9.48 -8.78
CA SER A 29 6.00 8.45 -8.14
C SER A 29 6.80 7.31 -7.50
N MET A 30 8.04 7.11 -7.95
CA MET A 30 8.92 6.06 -7.41
C MET A 30 9.84 6.60 -6.31
N SER A 31 10.34 5.71 -5.45
CA SER A 31 11.44 6.07 -4.54
C SER A 31 12.69 6.48 -5.32
N ARG A 32 13.47 7.39 -4.75
CA ARG A 32 14.74 7.84 -5.37
C ARG A 32 15.70 6.67 -5.64
N ALA A 33 15.70 5.67 -4.75
CA ALA A 33 16.54 4.47 -4.90
C ALA A 33 16.09 3.64 -6.10
N ASN A 34 14.79 3.35 -6.20
CA ASN A 34 14.23 2.58 -7.30
C ASN A 34 14.39 3.32 -8.64
N PHE A 35 14.16 4.65 -8.65
CA PHE A 35 14.37 5.45 -9.86
C PHE A 35 15.83 5.38 -10.34
N LYS A 36 16.80 5.52 -9.42
CA LYS A 36 18.22 5.40 -9.75
C LYS A 36 18.57 4.02 -10.30
N GLN A 37 18.02 2.96 -9.70
CA GLN A 37 18.28 1.60 -10.14
C GLN A 37 17.65 1.32 -11.51
N GLU A 38 16.38 1.64 -11.70
CA GLU A 38 15.61 1.29 -12.91
C GLU A 38 15.88 2.22 -14.09
N PHE A 39 16.06 3.52 -13.83
CA PHE A 39 16.17 4.53 -14.89
C PHE A 39 17.57 5.12 -15.07
N GLU A 40 18.40 5.11 -14.02
CA GLU A 40 19.76 5.65 -14.08
C GLU A 40 20.85 4.56 -14.08
N ALA A 41 20.47 3.28 -14.15
CA ALA A 41 21.37 2.12 -14.13
C ALA A 41 22.36 2.15 -12.94
N SER A 42 21.93 2.65 -11.78
CA SER A 42 22.75 2.78 -10.59
C SER A 42 22.55 1.57 -9.67
N PHE A 43 23.63 0.82 -9.45
CA PHE A 43 23.63 -0.37 -8.57
C PHE A 43 24.09 -0.04 -7.13
N SER A 44 23.87 1.18 -6.64
CA SER A 44 24.25 1.54 -5.28
C SER A 44 23.35 0.83 -4.26
N VAL A 45 23.95 0.03 -3.40
CA VAL A 45 23.28 -0.52 -2.20
C VAL A 45 23.11 0.63 -1.21
N GLN A 46 21.88 1.09 -1.01
CA GLN A 46 21.60 2.06 0.05
C GLN A 46 21.48 1.33 1.40
N GLY A 47 22.44 1.57 2.27
CA GLY A 47 22.31 1.28 3.70
C GLY A 47 21.56 2.44 4.37
N GLY A 48 20.25 2.33 4.53
CA GLY A 48 19.38 3.28 5.23
C GLY A 48 18.05 2.62 5.57
N SER A 49 17.29 3.19 6.52
CA SER A 49 15.92 2.73 6.80
C SER A 49 15.11 2.75 5.51
N THR A 50 14.50 1.63 5.18
CA THR A 50 13.74 1.46 3.92
C THR A 50 12.48 2.34 3.91
N LEU A 51 11.89 2.58 5.09
CA LEU A 51 10.77 3.49 5.30
C LEU A 51 11.15 4.47 6.43
N ASN A 52 11.29 5.76 6.08
CA ASN A 52 11.65 6.76 7.08
C ASN A 52 10.39 7.40 7.69
N PRO A 53 10.15 7.28 9.02
CA PRO A 53 9.01 7.89 9.69
C PRO A 53 8.92 9.41 9.52
N GLU A 54 10.04 10.10 9.35
CA GLU A 54 10.09 11.57 9.14
C GLU A 54 9.46 12.01 7.81
N HIS A 55 9.24 11.08 6.89
CA HIS A 55 8.57 11.38 5.63
C HIS A 55 7.03 11.31 5.74
N LEU A 56 6.50 10.88 6.88
CA LEU A 56 5.07 10.86 7.12
C LEU A 56 4.56 12.28 7.39
N VAL A 57 3.61 12.73 6.60
CA VAL A 57 3.05 14.08 6.71
C VAL A 57 1.78 14.05 7.54
N GLU A 58 1.68 14.93 8.53
CA GLU A 58 0.43 15.18 9.25
C GLU A 58 -0.33 16.32 8.58
N GLY A 59 -1.63 16.12 8.30
CA GLY A 59 -2.41 17.13 7.60
C GLY A 59 -3.90 16.84 7.55
N PRO A 60 -4.67 17.77 6.96
CA PRO A 60 -6.12 17.62 6.82
C PRO A 60 -6.48 16.61 5.74
N GLU A 61 -7.70 16.10 5.83
CA GLU A 61 -8.28 15.27 4.78
C GLU A 61 -8.47 16.09 3.50
N PRO A 62 -8.05 15.56 2.33
CA PRO A 62 -8.30 16.22 1.05
C PRO A 62 -9.80 16.24 0.71
N ALA A 63 -10.26 17.34 0.09
CA ALA A 63 -11.67 17.50 -0.27
C ALA A 63 -12.11 16.43 -1.28
N GLU A 64 -11.28 16.13 -2.26
CA GLU A 64 -11.55 15.16 -3.31
C GLU A 64 -10.83 13.84 -3.08
N GLY A 65 -11.30 12.79 -3.74
CA GLY A 65 -10.74 11.45 -3.69
C GLY A 65 -11.77 10.38 -3.34
N GLN A 66 -11.36 9.14 -3.51
CA GLN A 66 -12.18 7.96 -3.23
C GLN A 66 -11.58 7.16 -2.08
N TYR A 67 -12.41 6.78 -1.12
CA TYR A 67 -11.98 5.87 -0.07
C TYR A 67 -11.85 4.43 -0.57
N TYR A 68 -10.85 3.76 -0.04
CA TYR A 68 -10.61 2.33 -0.15
C TYR A 68 -10.29 1.75 1.23
N ILE A 69 -10.67 0.50 1.43
CA ILE A 69 -10.36 -0.23 2.65
C ILE A 69 -9.54 -1.46 2.24
N ALA A 70 -8.45 -1.72 2.94
CA ALA A 70 -7.68 -2.94 2.74
C ALA A 70 -7.51 -3.68 4.08
N VAL A 71 -7.65 -4.99 4.02
CA VAL A 71 -7.67 -5.87 5.20
C VAL A 71 -6.54 -6.87 5.07
N ASP A 72 -5.65 -6.86 6.04
CA ASP A 72 -4.67 -7.91 6.32
C ASP A 72 -5.15 -8.72 7.53
N PRO A 73 -5.78 -9.89 7.31
CA PRO A 73 -6.36 -10.64 8.39
C PRO A 73 -5.30 -11.53 9.07
N ALA A 74 -5.18 -11.44 10.39
CA ALA A 74 -4.39 -12.41 11.17
C ALA A 74 -5.01 -13.81 11.14
N GLY A 75 -4.19 -14.83 11.39
CA GLY A 75 -4.67 -16.21 11.53
C GLY A 75 -5.78 -16.34 12.58
N PHE A 76 -6.92 -16.91 12.19
CA PHE A 76 -8.08 -17.10 13.07
C PHE A 76 -8.10 -18.46 13.75
N SER A 77 -7.11 -19.34 13.54
CA SER A 77 -7.12 -20.70 14.07
C SER A 77 -6.30 -20.82 15.36
N GLU A 78 -6.85 -21.54 16.35
CA GLU A 78 -6.10 -21.93 17.55
C GLU A 78 -4.86 -22.78 17.21
N ALA A 79 -4.85 -23.46 16.06
CA ALA A 79 -3.72 -24.25 15.57
C ALA A 79 -2.51 -23.37 15.20
N ASP A 80 -2.73 -22.15 14.72
CA ASP A 80 -1.64 -21.23 14.38
C ASP A 80 -1.00 -20.64 15.64
N ALA A 81 -1.77 -20.50 16.72
CA ALA A 81 -1.26 -20.06 18.03
C ALA A 81 -0.28 -21.06 18.67
N SER A 82 -0.40 -22.36 18.36
CA SER A 82 0.45 -23.42 18.93
C SER A 82 1.73 -23.69 18.13
N SER A 83 1.80 -23.25 16.88
CA SER A 83 2.94 -23.49 15.97
C SER A 83 4.02 -22.40 16.05
N SER A 84 3.72 -21.25 16.64
CA SER A 84 4.66 -20.16 16.83
C SER A 84 5.55 -20.45 18.06
N LYS A 85 6.76 -20.93 17.83
CA LYS A 85 7.82 -21.07 18.86
C LYS A 85 8.27 -19.73 19.47
N TYR A 86 7.83 -18.62 18.93
CA TYR A 86 8.09 -17.26 19.39
C TYR A 86 6.73 -16.56 19.42
N GLY A 87 6.25 -16.20 20.60
CA GLY A 87 4.94 -15.63 20.93
C GLY A 87 4.50 -14.35 20.18
N SER A 88 4.79 -14.24 18.90
CA SER A 88 4.34 -13.20 17.99
C SER A 88 2.97 -13.63 17.45
N HIS A 89 1.91 -13.11 18.04
CA HIS A 89 0.57 -13.23 17.50
C HIS A 89 0.34 -12.06 16.56
N ASP A 90 0.25 -12.32 15.26
CA ASP A 90 -0.10 -11.33 14.26
C ASP A 90 -1.45 -10.68 14.58
N GLU A 91 -1.56 -9.39 14.33
CA GLU A 91 -2.80 -8.64 14.51
C GLU A 91 -3.51 -8.49 13.15
N THR A 92 -4.84 -8.57 13.15
CA THR A 92 -5.61 -8.12 11.99
C THR A 92 -5.48 -6.61 11.87
N ALA A 93 -5.14 -6.13 10.67
CA ALA A 93 -5.10 -4.72 10.36
C ALA A 93 -6.12 -4.37 9.26
N ILE A 94 -6.83 -3.24 9.44
CA ILE A 94 -7.80 -2.70 8.49
C ILE A 94 -7.39 -1.27 8.19
N ALA A 95 -6.77 -1.04 7.05
CA ALA A 95 -6.37 0.28 6.59
C ALA A 95 -7.50 0.96 5.83
N ILE A 96 -7.79 2.20 6.17
CA ILE A 96 -8.82 3.06 5.56
C ILE A 96 -8.10 4.24 4.94
N CYS A 97 -8.10 4.32 3.63
CA CYS A 97 -7.32 5.29 2.88
C CYS A 97 -8.16 5.99 1.82
N LYS A 98 -8.08 7.32 1.77
CA LYS A 98 -8.63 8.14 0.68
C LYS A 98 -7.52 8.38 -0.34
N VAL A 99 -7.74 7.92 -1.55
CA VAL A 99 -6.82 8.07 -2.68
C VAL A 99 -7.28 9.23 -3.54
N SER A 100 -6.38 10.17 -3.81
CA SER A 100 -6.61 11.34 -4.64
C SER A 100 -5.42 11.57 -5.58
N THR A 101 -5.52 12.57 -6.45
CA THR A 101 -4.40 13.03 -7.29
C THR A 101 -3.26 13.66 -6.47
N GLU A 102 -3.56 14.12 -5.26
CA GLU A 102 -2.56 14.68 -4.34
C GLU A 102 -1.75 13.61 -3.61
N GLY A 103 -2.32 12.42 -3.44
CA GLY A 103 -1.70 11.31 -2.73
C GLY A 103 -2.71 10.48 -1.94
N TRP A 104 -2.23 9.85 -0.90
CA TRP A 104 -2.98 8.98 0.00
C TRP A 104 -3.19 9.67 1.35
N TYR A 105 -4.46 9.78 1.75
CA TYR A 105 -4.81 10.19 3.11
C TYR A 105 -5.26 8.97 3.90
N VAL A 106 -4.46 8.56 4.88
CA VAL A 106 -4.74 7.39 5.72
C VAL A 106 -5.62 7.84 6.88
N ALA A 107 -6.93 7.75 6.68
CA ALA A 107 -7.91 8.24 7.65
C ALA A 107 -7.88 7.48 8.97
N ASP A 108 -7.65 6.17 8.91
CA ASP A 108 -7.52 5.31 10.09
C ASP A 108 -6.83 3.99 9.72
N ILE A 109 -6.19 3.35 10.71
CA ILE A 109 -5.78 1.94 10.64
C ILE A 109 -6.24 1.29 11.92
N MET A 110 -7.35 0.55 11.85
CA MET A 110 -7.80 -0.28 12.95
C MET A 110 -6.95 -1.54 12.99
N HIS A 111 -6.49 -1.90 14.17
CA HIS A 111 -5.68 -3.11 14.35
C HIS A 111 -5.99 -3.78 15.68
N GLY A 112 -5.80 -5.08 15.75
CA GLY A 112 -6.03 -5.85 16.97
C GLY A 112 -6.28 -7.33 16.70
N ARG A 113 -6.47 -8.05 17.79
CA ARG A 113 -6.80 -9.49 17.76
C ARG A 113 -8.29 -9.67 17.87
N TRP A 114 -8.92 -9.91 16.75
CA TRP A 114 -10.37 -10.06 16.63
C TRP A 114 -10.71 -11.42 16.06
N ASP A 115 -11.83 -11.96 16.49
CA ASP A 115 -12.37 -13.14 15.83
C ASP A 115 -12.96 -12.77 14.46
N VAL A 116 -13.35 -13.79 13.70
CA VAL A 116 -13.88 -13.63 12.34
C VAL A 116 -15.13 -12.74 12.30
N ARG A 117 -16.02 -12.85 13.31
CA ARG A 117 -17.25 -12.09 13.39
C ARG A 117 -16.98 -10.64 13.69
N GLU A 118 -16.10 -10.40 14.66
CA GLU A 118 -15.72 -9.03 15.02
C GLU A 118 -15.00 -8.34 13.87
N THR A 119 -14.12 -9.04 13.17
CA THR A 119 -13.45 -8.54 11.97
C THR A 119 -14.46 -8.17 10.89
N ALA A 120 -15.43 -9.04 10.57
CA ALA A 120 -16.48 -8.75 9.60
C ALA A 120 -17.30 -7.52 9.97
N LEU A 121 -17.68 -7.39 11.26
CA LEU A 121 -18.43 -6.22 11.73
C LEU A 121 -17.63 -4.92 11.63
N LYS A 122 -16.32 -4.95 11.96
CA LYS A 122 -15.45 -3.77 11.84
C LYS A 122 -15.31 -3.33 10.38
N ILE A 123 -15.11 -4.27 9.46
CA ILE A 123 -15.06 -3.99 8.02
C ILE A 123 -16.34 -3.31 7.55
N LEU A 124 -17.51 -3.86 7.91
CA LEU A 124 -18.79 -3.31 7.45
C LEU A 124 -19.12 -1.96 8.09
N ARG A 125 -18.77 -1.75 9.35
CA ARG A 125 -18.89 -0.43 10.00
C ARG A 125 -18.02 0.62 9.33
N ALA A 126 -16.76 0.27 9.02
CA ALA A 126 -15.89 1.15 8.25
C ALA A 126 -16.46 1.44 6.85
N ALA A 127 -16.97 0.41 6.15
CA ALA A 127 -17.61 0.58 4.85
C ALA A 127 -18.86 1.48 4.91
N GLN A 128 -19.63 1.41 5.97
CA GLN A 128 -20.81 2.26 6.18
C GLN A 128 -20.43 3.74 6.39
N ILE A 129 -19.35 3.99 7.14
CA ILE A 129 -18.87 5.34 7.45
C ILE A 129 -18.19 5.98 6.23
N TYR A 130 -17.23 5.26 5.63
CA TYR A 130 -16.34 5.81 4.61
C TYR A 130 -16.82 5.59 3.17
N ARG A 131 -17.81 4.71 2.95
CA ARG A 131 -18.39 4.39 1.63
C ARG A 131 -17.31 4.13 0.56
N PRO A 132 -16.44 3.13 0.79
CA PRO A 132 -15.31 2.87 -0.09
C PRO A 132 -15.74 2.41 -1.48
N GLY A 133 -14.94 2.73 -2.50
CA GLY A 133 -15.10 2.20 -3.84
C GLY A 133 -14.87 0.69 -3.89
N ALA A 134 -13.96 0.19 -3.05
CA ALA A 134 -13.74 -1.24 -2.84
C ALA A 134 -13.17 -1.54 -1.45
N VAL A 135 -13.41 -2.77 -0.98
CA VAL A 135 -12.80 -3.35 0.19
C VAL A 135 -11.94 -4.54 -0.26
N GLY A 136 -10.62 -4.38 -0.20
CA GLY A 136 -9.67 -5.44 -0.52
C GLY A 136 -9.44 -6.35 0.67
N ILE A 137 -9.54 -7.66 0.45
CA ILE A 137 -9.23 -8.67 1.46
C ILE A 137 -8.20 -9.60 0.85
N GLU A 138 -7.12 -9.88 1.60
CA GLU A 138 -6.08 -10.78 1.14
C GLU A 138 -6.64 -12.13 0.73
N LYS A 139 -6.20 -12.61 -0.44
CA LYS A 139 -6.61 -13.91 -0.98
C LYS A 139 -6.06 -15.04 -0.14
N GLY A 140 -6.92 -15.99 0.26
CA GLY A 140 -6.49 -17.18 0.97
C GLY A 140 -7.58 -17.81 1.83
N SER A 141 -7.15 -18.70 2.73
CA SER A 141 -8.05 -19.41 3.65
C SER A 141 -8.84 -18.47 4.57
N LEU A 142 -8.21 -17.38 4.97
CA LEU A 142 -8.81 -16.37 5.84
C LEU A 142 -9.95 -15.64 5.18
N LYS A 143 -9.84 -15.29 3.89
CA LYS A 143 -10.96 -14.74 3.14
C LYS A 143 -12.12 -15.71 3.12
N ASN A 144 -11.86 -17.00 2.87
CA ASN A 144 -12.90 -18.02 2.83
C ASN A 144 -13.60 -18.18 4.19
N ALA A 145 -12.86 -18.05 5.29
CA ALA A 145 -13.42 -18.06 6.64
C ALA A 145 -14.24 -16.80 6.94
N LEU A 146 -13.81 -15.65 6.46
CA LEU A 146 -14.44 -14.34 6.72
C LEU A 146 -15.71 -14.11 5.88
N MET A 147 -15.75 -14.59 4.64
CA MET A 147 -16.83 -14.31 3.69
C MET A 147 -18.24 -14.68 4.18
N PRO A 148 -18.49 -15.86 4.80
CA PRO A 148 -19.81 -16.18 5.31
C PRO A 148 -20.33 -15.17 6.34
N TYR A 149 -19.43 -14.71 7.23
CA TYR A 149 -19.79 -13.73 8.27
C TYR A 149 -20.01 -12.33 7.69
N LEU A 150 -19.23 -11.96 6.66
CA LEU A 150 -19.47 -10.72 5.92
C LEU A 150 -20.84 -10.74 5.25
N GLN A 151 -21.17 -11.80 4.54
CA GLN A 151 -22.47 -11.93 3.84
C GLN A 151 -23.67 -11.86 4.80
N ASP A 152 -23.62 -12.60 5.92
CA ASP A 152 -24.66 -12.54 6.94
C ASP A 152 -24.77 -11.12 7.54
N SER A 153 -23.66 -10.49 7.85
CA SER A 153 -23.64 -9.14 8.41
C SER A 153 -24.06 -8.06 7.40
N MET A 154 -23.75 -8.21 6.11
CA MET A 154 -24.23 -7.33 5.04
C MET A 154 -25.76 -7.30 4.99
N LEU A 155 -26.40 -8.48 5.06
CA LEU A 155 -27.85 -8.59 5.08
C LEU A 155 -28.48 -7.94 6.32
N ARG A 156 -27.84 -8.10 7.48
CA ARG A 156 -28.33 -7.53 8.75
C ARG A 156 -28.17 -6.02 8.82
N ILE A 157 -27.05 -5.49 8.32
CA ILE A 157 -26.71 -4.07 8.41
C ILE A 157 -27.25 -3.28 7.22
N GLY A 158 -27.57 -3.95 6.11
CA GLY A 158 -28.00 -3.31 4.86
C GLY A 158 -26.86 -2.56 4.15
N THR A 159 -25.63 -3.02 4.31
CA THR A 159 -24.42 -2.40 3.72
C THR A 159 -23.69 -3.42 2.88
N PHE A 160 -23.56 -3.16 1.57
CA PHE A 160 -23.04 -4.09 0.56
C PHE A 160 -21.83 -3.48 -0.16
N PRO A 161 -20.64 -3.42 0.49
CA PRO A 161 -19.45 -2.91 -0.17
C PRO A 161 -18.97 -3.86 -1.27
N ASN A 162 -18.27 -3.30 -2.26
CA ASN A 162 -17.60 -4.08 -3.30
C ASN A 162 -16.38 -4.78 -2.69
N ILE A 163 -16.47 -6.10 -2.46
CA ILE A 163 -15.38 -6.91 -1.91
C ILE A 163 -14.52 -7.46 -3.05
N VAL A 164 -13.24 -7.14 -3.04
CA VAL A 164 -12.25 -7.62 -4.01
C VAL A 164 -11.13 -8.40 -3.35
N GLU A 165 -10.52 -9.31 -4.10
CA GLU A 165 -9.34 -10.03 -3.63
C GLU A 165 -8.09 -9.21 -3.92
N VAL A 166 -7.22 -9.08 -2.92
CA VAL A 166 -5.87 -8.57 -3.09
C VAL A 166 -4.87 -9.72 -2.89
N THR A 167 -3.73 -9.64 -3.55
CA THR A 167 -2.75 -10.74 -3.57
C THR A 167 -1.34 -10.23 -3.39
N HIS A 168 -0.43 -11.11 -3.00
CA HIS A 168 0.99 -10.79 -2.96
C HIS A 168 1.60 -10.57 -4.36
N GLY A 169 0.88 -10.91 -5.45
CA GLY A 169 1.34 -10.70 -6.83
C GLY A 169 2.64 -11.41 -7.19
N GLY A 170 3.00 -12.49 -6.46
CA GLY A 170 4.28 -13.21 -6.64
C GLY A 170 5.50 -12.48 -6.08
N LYS A 171 5.34 -11.26 -5.54
CA LYS A 171 6.40 -10.50 -4.89
C LYS A 171 6.53 -10.92 -3.42
N LYS A 172 7.75 -10.80 -2.87
CA LYS A 172 7.95 -10.95 -1.43
C LYS A 172 7.22 -9.82 -0.69
N LYS A 173 6.72 -10.10 0.53
CA LYS A 173 6.04 -9.11 1.38
C LYS A 173 6.80 -7.78 1.47
N ILE A 174 8.10 -7.85 1.80
CA ILE A 174 8.98 -6.68 1.89
C ILE A 174 8.98 -5.87 0.59
N GLU A 175 9.14 -6.52 -0.55
CA GLU A 175 9.19 -5.85 -1.86
C GLU A 175 7.86 -5.15 -2.18
N ARG A 176 6.72 -5.74 -1.82
CA ARG A 176 5.40 -5.17 -2.02
C ARG A 176 5.20 -3.91 -1.16
N ILE A 177 5.56 -3.97 0.13
CA ILE A 177 5.46 -2.84 1.05
C ILE A 177 6.35 -1.70 0.58
N VAL A 178 7.60 -1.98 0.24
CA VAL A 178 8.55 -0.98 -0.28
C VAL A 178 8.01 -0.33 -1.55
N TRP A 179 7.56 -1.14 -2.51
CA TRP A 179 7.02 -0.64 -3.77
C TRP A 179 5.82 0.29 -3.56
N ALA A 180 4.90 -0.10 -2.69
CA ALA A 180 3.69 0.68 -2.44
C ALA A 180 3.95 1.97 -1.65
N LEU A 181 4.84 1.94 -0.65
CA LEU A 181 4.92 3.01 0.34
C LEU A 181 6.14 3.93 0.20
N GLN A 182 7.33 3.39 -0.13
CA GLN A 182 8.57 4.15 -0.04
C GLN A 182 8.57 5.42 -0.90
N GLY A 183 8.22 5.31 -2.18
CA GLY A 183 8.20 6.46 -3.07
C GLY A 183 7.17 7.51 -2.64
N ARG A 184 5.98 7.07 -2.20
CA ARG A 184 4.93 7.97 -1.71
C ARG A 184 5.36 8.70 -0.44
N LEU A 185 6.03 8.02 0.49
CA LEU A 185 6.60 8.64 1.69
C LEU A 185 7.66 9.67 1.34
N GLU A 186 8.67 9.31 0.52
CA GLU A 186 9.75 10.20 0.12
C GLU A 186 9.26 11.49 -0.57
N HIS A 187 8.11 11.43 -1.21
CA HIS A 187 7.48 12.57 -1.88
C HIS A 187 6.40 13.28 -1.05
N GLY A 188 6.22 12.90 0.23
CA GLY A 188 5.19 13.47 1.11
C GLY A 188 3.76 13.19 0.62
N LYS A 189 3.56 12.06 -0.08
CA LYS A 189 2.28 11.66 -0.66
C LYS A 189 1.47 10.72 0.22
N ILE A 190 1.92 10.47 1.44
CA ILE A 190 1.16 9.78 2.49
C ILE A 190 0.92 10.79 3.61
N VAL A 191 -0.35 11.12 3.80
CA VAL A 191 -0.80 12.07 4.82
C VAL A 191 -1.66 11.33 5.84
N VAL A 192 -1.47 11.65 7.11
CA VAL A 192 -2.25 11.11 8.24
C VAL A 192 -2.92 12.24 9.00
N PRO A 193 -4.09 12.01 9.63
CA PRO A 193 -4.69 12.99 10.52
C PRO A 193 -3.83 13.19 11.79
N PRO A 194 -3.74 14.40 12.30
CA PRO A 194 -3.03 14.64 13.55
C PRO A 194 -3.71 13.92 14.72
N ASN A 195 -2.91 13.50 15.71
CA ASN A 195 -3.38 12.93 16.99
C ASN A 195 -4.21 11.64 16.90
N LYS A 196 -4.07 10.83 15.86
CA LYS A 196 -4.71 9.51 15.80
C LYS A 196 -3.84 8.44 16.47
N PRO A 197 -4.45 7.55 17.27
CA PRO A 197 -3.69 6.54 18.03
C PRO A 197 -2.84 5.60 17.17
N PHE A 198 -3.27 5.29 15.94
CA PHE A 198 -2.53 4.39 15.05
C PHE A 198 -1.20 5.00 14.56
N VAL A 199 -1.07 6.33 14.53
CA VAL A 199 0.05 7.04 13.89
C VAL A 199 1.38 6.69 14.56
N GLU A 200 1.42 6.66 15.89
CA GLU A 200 2.65 6.28 16.60
C GLU A 200 3.08 4.84 16.30
N LYS A 201 2.14 3.89 16.39
CA LYS A 201 2.44 2.50 16.05
C LYS A 201 2.86 2.33 14.58
N PHE A 202 2.27 3.10 13.69
CA PHE A 202 2.64 3.11 12.28
C PHE A 202 4.07 3.62 12.06
N LYS A 203 4.46 4.71 12.77
CA LYS A 203 5.84 5.22 12.77
C LYS A 203 6.83 4.20 13.34
N ASP A 204 6.47 3.51 14.42
CA ASP A 204 7.30 2.45 15.01
C ASP A 204 7.54 1.32 14.01
N GLN A 205 6.49 0.83 13.35
CA GLN A 205 6.61 -0.20 12.31
C GLN A 205 7.47 0.28 11.13
N MET A 206 7.36 1.55 10.71
CA MET A 206 8.22 2.13 9.68
C MET A 206 9.69 2.14 10.10
N ALA A 207 9.98 2.50 11.35
CA ALA A 207 11.35 2.57 11.87
C ALA A 207 12.02 1.19 11.94
N ASP A 208 11.24 0.17 12.32
CA ASP A 208 11.71 -1.20 12.47
C ASP A 208 11.77 -1.96 11.14
N PHE A 209 11.08 -1.49 10.10
CA PHE A 209 11.02 -2.18 8.82
C PHE A 209 12.35 -2.10 8.05
N PRO A 210 12.87 -3.20 7.46
CA PRO A 210 12.24 -4.51 7.24
C PRO A 210 12.71 -5.61 8.21
N ASN A 211 12.75 -5.34 9.51
CA ASN A 211 13.16 -6.34 10.49
C ASN A 211 12.15 -7.51 10.55
N PRO A 212 12.56 -8.75 10.25
CA PRO A 212 11.64 -9.90 10.20
C PRO A 212 11.10 -10.33 11.59
N LEU A 213 11.63 -9.76 12.67
CA LEU A 213 11.18 -10.01 14.04
C LEU A 213 10.21 -8.94 14.55
N ALA A 214 10.04 -7.86 13.80
CA ALA A 214 9.10 -6.79 14.12
C ALA A 214 7.75 -7.00 13.41
N HIS A 215 6.69 -6.46 13.99
CA HIS A 215 5.37 -6.42 13.38
C HIS A 215 5.33 -5.41 12.24
N ASP A 216 4.70 -5.75 11.14
CA ASP A 216 4.51 -4.89 9.98
C ASP A 216 3.06 -4.92 9.45
N ASP A 217 2.11 -5.37 10.28
CA ASP A 217 0.71 -5.58 9.91
C ASP A 217 0.04 -4.30 9.38
N LEU A 218 0.34 -3.13 9.98
CA LEU A 218 -0.22 -1.85 9.54
C LEU A 218 0.34 -1.43 8.17
N LEU A 219 1.64 -1.65 7.97
CA LEU A 219 2.32 -1.38 6.69
C LEU A 219 1.78 -2.28 5.59
N ASP A 220 1.56 -3.55 5.93
CA ASP A 220 1.08 -4.55 4.99
C ASP A 220 -0.35 -4.27 4.55
N ALA A 221 -1.26 -4.01 5.50
CA ALA A 221 -2.62 -3.62 5.19
C ALA A 221 -2.65 -2.34 4.31
N LEU A 222 -1.85 -1.32 4.64
CA LEU A 222 -1.81 -0.10 3.84
C LEU A 222 -1.24 -0.34 2.44
N ALA A 223 -0.25 -1.22 2.29
CA ALA A 223 0.35 -1.52 1.00
C ALA A 223 -0.64 -2.16 0.02
N TYR A 224 -1.66 -2.88 0.49
CA TYR A 224 -2.71 -3.42 -0.36
C TYR A 224 -3.60 -2.36 -1.02
N ILE A 225 -3.62 -1.13 -0.51
CA ILE A 225 -4.35 -0.01 -1.14
C ILE A 225 -3.84 0.24 -2.57
N ASP A 226 -2.56 -0.03 -2.85
CA ASP A 226 -1.97 0.12 -4.20
C ASP A 226 -2.69 -0.72 -5.27
N GLN A 227 -3.28 -1.85 -4.88
CA GLN A 227 -4.05 -2.71 -5.79
C GLN A 227 -5.51 -2.25 -5.98
N LEU A 228 -6.01 -1.37 -5.12
CA LEU A 228 -7.40 -0.91 -5.10
C LEU A 228 -7.57 0.48 -5.69
N GLY A 229 -6.64 1.36 -5.35
CA GLY A 229 -6.70 2.78 -5.65
C GLY A 229 -6.27 3.08 -7.07
N THR A 230 -7.21 3.06 -8.03
CA THR A 230 -6.96 3.63 -9.36
C THR A 230 -7.19 5.13 -9.29
N VAL A 231 -6.13 5.91 -9.39
CA VAL A 231 -6.24 7.36 -9.59
C VAL A 231 -6.70 7.58 -11.02
N ILE A 232 -7.95 8.00 -11.18
CA ILE A 232 -8.44 8.48 -12.47
C ILE A 232 -7.91 9.92 -12.58
N TYR A 233 -6.82 10.09 -13.32
CA TYR A 233 -6.43 11.41 -13.77
C TYR A 233 -7.48 11.81 -14.82
N ASN A 234 -8.24 12.86 -14.56
CA ASN A 234 -8.99 13.55 -15.63
C ASN A 234 -7.94 14.22 -16.50
N ASP A 235 -7.41 13.48 -17.46
CA ASP A 235 -6.53 13.99 -18.48
C ASP A 235 -7.34 14.86 -19.44
N ASN A 236 -7.54 16.12 -19.06
CA ASN A 236 -7.65 17.21 -20.03
C ASN A 236 -6.25 17.56 -20.58
N ILE A 237 -5.37 16.57 -20.66
CA ILE A 237 -4.16 16.69 -21.44
C ILE A 237 -4.61 16.38 -22.86
N THR A 238 -4.83 17.43 -23.64
CA THR A 238 -4.81 17.35 -25.11
C THR A 238 -3.58 16.57 -25.50
N ASP A 239 -3.79 15.41 -26.12
CA ASP A 239 -2.71 14.54 -26.59
C ASP A 239 -1.84 15.40 -27.54
N PRO A 240 -0.52 15.53 -27.28
CA PRO A 240 0.36 16.27 -28.21
C PRO A 240 0.39 15.68 -29.63
N MET A 241 -0.26 14.52 -29.85
CA MET A 241 -0.40 13.88 -31.16
C MET A 241 -1.58 14.40 -31.98
N ASP A 242 -2.49 15.20 -31.40
CA ASP A 242 -3.61 15.78 -32.17
C ASP A 242 -3.17 16.92 -33.13
N ASP A 243 -1.92 17.39 -33.04
CA ASP A 243 -1.33 18.38 -33.96
C ASP A 243 -0.57 17.77 -35.15
N TRP A 244 -0.62 16.45 -35.33
CA TRP A 244 -0.05 15.77 -36.49
C TRP A 244 -1.10 15.66 -37.59
N THR A 245 -1.34 16.75 -38.32
CA THR A 245 -1.91 16.67 -39.68
C THR A 245 -0.78 16.53 -40.69
N PRO A 246 -0.83 15.51 -41.58
CA PRO A 246 0.20 15.29 -42.59
C PRO A 246 0.28 16.43 -43.64
#